data_f57d289ace3f0ce32cb2ba4ddf4f8ef2
#
_entry.id   f57d289ace3f0ce32cb2ba4ddf4f8ef2
#
_cell.length_a   1.000
_cell.length_b   1.000
_cell.length_c   1.000
_cell.angle_alpha   90.00
_cell.angle_beta   90.00
_cell.angle_gamma   90.00
#
_symmetry.space_group_name_H-M   'P 1'
#
loop_
_entity.id
_entity.type
_entity.pdbx_description
1 polymer ?
#
loop_
_entity_poly.entity_id
_entity_poly.type
_entity_poly.pdbx_seq_one_letter_code
_entity_poly.pdbx_strand_id
1 'polypeptide(L)' 'MSLKEQINGLQHIGVPTKNMEETIAFYEKLGFETAFETVNDGDRVVFLKVASLVIETYESKD' A
#
# COMPACT_ATOMS: atom_id res chain seq x y z
N MET A 1 2.81 3.51 12.84
CA MET A 1 3.82 4.22 12.05
C MET A 1 4.07 5.58 12.66
N SER A 2 5.30 5.94 12.85
CA SER A 2 5.62 7.20 13.48
C SER A 2 5.79 8.31 12.46
N LEU A 3 5.61 9.54 12.90
CA LEU A 3 5.80 10.70 12.04
C LEU A 3 7.24 10.81 11.58
N LYS A 4 8.16 10.31 12.38
CA LYS A 4 9.58 10.37 12.01
C LYS A 4 9.88 9.61 10.74
N GLU A 5 9.19 8.51 10.53
CA GLU A 5 9.42 7.71 9.34
C GLU A 5 8.90 8.41 8.10
N GLN A 6 7.95 9.28 8.26
CA GLN A 6 7.36 10.01 7.14
C GLN A 6 8.15 11.22 6.75
N ILE A 7 9.05 11.65 7.60
CA ILE A 7 9.84 12.84 7.36
C ILE A 7 10.94 12.62 6.34
N ASN A 8 11.17 11.39 5.95
CA ASN A 8 12.25 11.03 5.03
C ASN A 8 11.94 11.35 3.57
N GLY A 9 10.93 12.17 3.32
CA GLY A 9 10.58 12.56 1.96
C GLY A 9 9.59 11.62 1.31
N LEU A 10 9.27 10.51 1.96
CA LEU A 10 8.24 9.58 1.48
C LEU A 10 7.08 9.61 2.44
N GLN A 11 5.88 9.66 1.89
CA GLN A 11 4.69 9.50 2.69
C GLN A 11 4.24 8.06 2.55
N HIS A 12 3.96 7.44 3.67
CA HIS A 12 3.64 6.02 3.71
C HIS A 12 2.35 5.85 4.50
N ILE A 13 1.33 5.34 3.84
CA ILE A 13 0.01 5.19 4.44
C ILE A 13 -0.38 3.72 4.39
N GLY A 14 -0.80 3.18 5.51
CA GLY A 14 -1.27 1.80 5.58
C GLY A 14 -2.77 1.74 5.31
N VAL A 15 -3.19 0.86 4.41
CA VAL A 15 -4.59 0.72 4.03
C VAL A 15 -4.97 -0.76 4.08
N PRO A 16 -5.77 -1.16 5.07
CA PRO A 16 -6.24 -2.54 5.11
C PRO A 16 -7.31 -2.78 4.05
N THR A 17 -7.33 -3.99 3.49
CA THR A 17 -8.33 -4.31 2.49
C THR A 17 -8.80 -5.76 2.64
N LYS A 18 -10.04 -5.98 2.28
CA LYS A 18 -10.61 -7.33 2.23
C LYS A 18 -10.63 -7.86 0.81
N ASN A 19 -10.34 -7.00 -0.17
CA ASN A 19 -10.29 -7.40 -1.56
C ASN A 19 -9.11 -6.72 -2.22
N MET A 20 -7.98 -7.43 -2.24
CA MET A 20 -6.72 -6.87 -2.74
C MET A 20 -6.81 -6.49 -4.22
N GLU A 21 -7.42 -7.33 -5.04
CA GLU A 21 -7.51 -7.08 -6.47
C GLU A 21 -8.28 -5.79 -6.76
N GLU A 22 -9.37 -5.61 -6.06
CA GLU A 22 -10.19 -4.42 -6.24
C GLU A 22 -9.47 -3.16 -5.77
N THR A 23 -8.75 -3.28 -4.66
CA THR A 23 -7.99 -2.16 -4.12
C THR A 23 -6.88 -1.75 -5.07
N ILE A 24 -6.15 -2.71 -5.60
CA ILE A 24 -5.09 -2.42 -6.56
C ILE A 24 -5.68 -1.72 -7.79
N ALA A 25 -6.77 -2.24 -8.32
CA ALA A 25 -7.40 -1.65 -9.49
C ALA A 25 -7.84 -0.21 -9.23
N PHE A 26 -8.36 0.05 -8.03
CA PHE A 26 -8.79 1.38 -7.66
C PHE A 26 -7.61 2.36 -7.70
N TYR A 27 -6.51 1.99 -7.08
CA TYR A 27 -5.36 2.88 -7.05
C TYR A 27 -4.68 3.02 -8.40
N GLU A 28 -4.70 1.97 -9.22
CA GLU A 28 -4.13 2.08 -10.56
C GLU A 28 -4.89 3.09 -11.40
N LYS A 29 -6.19 3.19 -11.21
CA LYS A 29 -6.99 4.20 -11.91
C LYS A 29 -6.60 5.60 -11.51
N LEU A 30 -6.05 5.77 -10.32
CA LEU A 30 -5.60 7.06 -9.83
C LEU A 30 -4.16 7.37 -10.26
N GLY A 31 -3.52 6.46 -10.97
CA GLY A 31 -2.16 6.68 -11.45
C GLY A 31 -1.09 6.00 -10.63
N PHE A 32 -1.46 5.20 -9.64
CA PHE A 32 -0.48 4.47 -8.83
C PHE A 32 0.07 3.28 -9.61
N GLU A 33 1.31 2.91 -9.30
CA GLU A 33 1.94 1.72 -9.84
C GLU A 33 2.32 0.80 -8.70
N THR A 34 2.28 -0.51 -8.94
CA THR A 34 2.75 -1.49 -7.96
C THR A 34 4.27 -1.41 -7.89
N ALA A 35 4.78 -1.00 -6.75
CA ALA A 35 6.22 -0.88 -6.54
C ALA A 35 6.80 -2.17 -5.99
N PHE A 36 6.05 -2.89 -5.17
CA PHE A 36 6.54 -4.08 -4.52
C PHE A 36 5.35 -4.89 -4.00
N GLU A 37 5.48 -6.19 -4.00
CA GLU A 37 4.46 -7.08 -3.46
C GLU A 37 5.13 -8.19 -2.69
N THR A 38 4.58 -8.53 -1.53
CA THR A 38 5.12 -9.60 -0.71
C THR A 38 3.98 -10.29 0.05
N VAL A 39 4.35 -11.33 0.79
CA VAL A 39 3.40 -12.05 1.63
C VAL A 39 3.96 -12.05 3.03
N ASN A 40 3.14 -11.67 3.99
CA ASN A 40 3.52 -11.62 5.39
C ASN A 40 2.50 -12.43 6.19
N ASP A 41 2.95 -13.53 6.81
CA ASP A 41 2.09 -14.43 7.58
C ASP A 41 0.90 -14.93 6.76
N GLY A 42 1.12 -15.19 5.48
CA GLY A 42 0.08 -15.71 4.60
C GLY A 42 -0.81 -14.65 3.99
N ASP A 43 -0.65 -13.40 4.38
CA ASP A 43 -1.45 -12.31 3.86
C ASP A 43 -0.66 -11.51 2.84
N ARG A 44 -1.31 -11.14 1.74
CA ARG A 44 -0.66 -10.34 0.71
C ARG A 44 -0.48 -8.91 1.20
N VAL A 45 0.66 -8.35 0.85
CA VAL A 45 0.97 -6.95 1.10
C VAL A 45 1.48 -6.35 -0.19
N VAL A 46 0.85 -5.28 -0.64
CA VAL A 46 1.20 -4.64 -1.90
C VAL A 46 1.53 -3.18 -1.65
N PHE A 47 2.66 -2.74 -2.17
CA PHE A 47 3.07 -1.35 -2.07
C PHE A 47 2.79 -0.66 -3.39
N LEU A 48 1.95 0.35 -3.36
CA LEU A 48 1.55 1.13 -4.53
C LEU A 48 2.15 2.52 -4.39
N LYS A 49 2.59 3.08 -5.50
CA LYS A 49 3.35 4.31 -5.46
C LYS A 49 2.91 5.27 -6.55
N VAL A 50 2.83 6.55 -6.20
CA VAL A 50 2.68 7.64 -7.17
C VAL A 50 3.48 8.83 -6.63
N ALA A 51 4.41 9.36 -7.42
CA ALA A 51 5.32 10.41 -6.99
C ALA A 51 6.04 9.97 -5.71
N SER A 52 5.94 10.73 -4.62
CA SER A 52 6.57 10.37 -3.35
C SER A 52 5.61 9.75 -2.37
N LEU A 53 4.39 9.45 -2.80
CA LEU A 53 3.38 8.85 -1.93
C LEU A 53 3.39 7.34 -2.11
N VAL A 54 3.50 6.62 -0.99
CA VAL A 54 3.50 5.17 -0.99
C VAL A 54 2.32 4.68 -0.15
N ILE A 55 1.53 3.79 -0.73
CA ILE A 55 0.43 3.14 -0.03
C ILE A 55 0.79 1.69 0.19
N GLU A 56 0.78 1.27 1.45
CA GLU A 56 0.98 -0.13 1.80
C GLU A 56 -0.41 -0.71 2.06
N THR A 57 -0.91 -1.49 1.12
CA THR A 57 -2.21 -2.14 1.32
C THR A 57 -1.97 -3.60 1.68
N TYR A 58 -2.71 -4.07 2.65
CA TYR A 58 -2.53 -5.43 3.18
C TYR A 58 -3.89 -6.05 3.45
N GLU A 59 -3.93 -7.37 3.34
CA GLU A 59 -5.17 -8.10 3.56
C GLU A 59 -5.57 -8.05 5.02
N SER A 60 -6.82 -7.70 5.26
CA SER A 60 -7.36 -7.64 6.61
C SER A 60 -8.37 -8.75 6.77
N LYS A 61 -8.29 -9.42 7.91
CA LYS A 61 -9.21 -10.51 8.23
C LYS A 61 -10.43 -10.06 9.02
N ASP A 62 -10.48 -8.82 9.38
CA ASP A 62 -11.60 -8.30 10.19
C ASP A 62 -12.75 -7.81 9.34
#